data_07cc15ec9455a9dfbc84d93a5f571b3c
#
_entry.id   07cc15ec9455a9dfbc84d93a5f571b3c
#
_cell.length_a   1.000
_cell.length_b   1.000
_cell.length_c   1.000
_cell.angle_alpha   90.00
_cell.angle_beta   90.00
_cell.angle_gamma   90.00
#
_symmetry.space_group_name_H-M   'P 1'
#
loop_
_entity.id
_entity.type
_entity.pdbx_description
1 polymer ?
#
loop_
_entity_poly.entity_id
_entity_poly.type
_entity_poly.pdbx_seq_one_letter_code
_entity_poly.pdbx_strand_id
1 'polypeptide(L)'
;MKSILAVTLAFFVIAACVLAMAQSAAPILPEVQLDAGGLAPRPIEELTGTTIARHYALAWRDLAESLESDRVGRIDEEFVGLAKDRLTHRIAEQEQTGVHVRIADHGHHLKAVSYSSDGSAMQLLDEAQLEIQTFDGNKLLDTQNALHEYLVLMTPGADRWYIRGLEEVSGKSF
;
A
#
# COMPACT_ATOMS: atom_id res chain seq x y z
N MET A 1 4.57 57.93 1.75
CA MET A 1 5.58 56.88 1.82
C MET A 1 5.35 55.82 2.90
N LYS A 2 4.79 56.14 4.09
CA LYS A 2 4.54 55.16 5.16
C LYS A 2 3.43 54.11 4.84
N SER A 3 2.44 54.50 4.02
CA SER A 3 1.31 53.60 3.67
C SER A 3 1.69 52.53 2.62
N ILE A 4 2.62 52.82 1.73
CA ILE A 4 3.08 51.85 0.69
C ILE A 4 3.95 50.76 1.32
N LEU A 5 4.73 51.10 2.35
CA LEU A 5 5.58 50.14 3.03
C LEU A 5 4.75 49.11 3.86
N ALA A 6 3.62 49.55 4.42
CA ALA A 6 2.75 48.68 5.19
C ALA A 6 2.00 47.66 4.31
N VAL A 7 1.61 48.04 3.08
CA VAL A 7 0.93 47.16 2.13
C VAL A 7 1.88 46.10 1.58
N THR A 8 3.13 46.45 1.27
CA THR A 8 4.13 45.49 0.79
C THR A 8 4.52 44.47 1.88
N LEU A 9 4.59 44.88 3.15
CA LEU A 9 4.88 43.95 4.25
C LEU A 9 3.74 42.97 4.48
N ALA A 10 2.49 43.43 4.36
CA ALA A 10 1.30 42.52 4.50
C ALA A 10 1.23 41.50 3.38
N PHE A 11 1.59 41.84 2.15
CA PHE A 11 1.62 40.87 1.03
C PHE A 11 2.72 39.80 1.21
N PHE A 12 3.88 40.19 1.75
CA PHE A 12 4.96 39.22 2.02
C PHE A 12 4.61 38.24 3.13
N VAL A 13 3.90 38.68 4.17
CA VAL A 13 3.46 37.76 5.27
C VAL A 13 2.39 36.80 4.79
N ILE A 14 1.44 37.25 3.96
CA ILE A 14 0.40 36.37 3.39
C ILE A 14 1.02 35.34 2.43
N ALA A 15 1.98 35.73 1.59
CA ALA A 15 2.68 34.82 0.69
C ALA A 15 3.50 33.75 1.46
N ALA A 16 4.14 34.13 2.57
CA ALA A 16 4.88 33.19 3.42
C ALA A 16 3.97 32.17 4.12
N CYS A 17 2.76 32.59 4.56
CA CYS A 17 1.78 31.67 5.17
C CYS A 17 1.18 30.68 4.15
N VAL A 18 1.00 31.09 2.90
CA VAL A 18 0.49 30.18 1.84
C VAL A 18 1.55 29.15 1.44
N LEU A 19 2.84 29.52 1.42
CA LEU A 19 3.92 28.55 1.15
C LEU A 19 4.12 27.55 2.31
N ALA A 20 3.82 27.91 3.55
CA ALA A 20 3.96 27.01 4.69
C ALA A 20 2.87 25.92 4.74
N MET A 21 1.75 26.06 4.02
CA MET A 21 0.67 25.08 3.95
C MET A 21 0.86 24.00 2.87
N ALA A 22 1.90 24.12 2.05
CA ALA A 22 2.24 23.14 1.00
C ALA A 22 3.28 22.13 1.45
N GLN A 23 3.45 21.91 2.76
CA GLN A 23 4.15 20.71 3.24
C GLN A 23 3.19 19.55 3.06
N SER A 24 3.33 18.83 1.94
CA SER A 24 2.72 17.51 1.76
C SER A 24 3.07 16.68 2.98
N ALA A 25 2.08 16.35 3.79
CA ALA A 25 2.23 15.31 4.80
C ALA A 25 2.78 14.08 4.07
N ALA A 26 3.90 13.54 4.55
CA ALA A 26 4.40 12.28 4.01
C ALA A 26 3.23 11.28 4.05
N PRO A 27 2.98 10.52 2.97
CA PRO A 27 1.89 9.56 2.96
C PRO A 27 2.05 8.62 4.15
N ILE A 28 1.01 8.56 4.99
CA ILE A 28 1.01 7.69 6.17
C ILE A 28 0.98 6.26 5.63
N LEU A 29 2.00 5.47 5.96
CA LEU A 29 2.01 4.04 5.63
C LEU A 29 0.98 3.32 6.50
N PRO A 30 0.30 2.28 5.97
CA PRO A 30 -0.56 1.42 6.79
C PRO A 30 0.25 0.77 7.91
N GLU A 31 -0.40 0.55 9.05
CA GLU A 31 0.21 -0.20 10.15
C GLU A 31 0.30 -1.67 9.79
N VAL A 32 1.49 -2.25 9.90
CA VAL A 32 1.74 -3.67 9.63
C VAL A 32 2.40 -4.31 10.84
N GLN A 33 1.70 -5.29 11.44
CA GLN A 33 2.20 -6.09 12.55
C GLN A 33 2.57 -7.47 12.04
N LEU A 34 3.80 -7.93 12.31
CA LEU A 34 4.29 -9.26 11.89
C LEU A 34 4.44 -10.17 13.11
N ASP A 35 3.62 -11.23 13.17
CA ASP A 35 3.86 -12.38 14.04
C ASP A 35 4.81 -13.35 13.37
N ALA A 36 6.05 -13.36 13.86
CA ALA A 36 7.14 -14.21 13.39
C ALA A 36 7.34 -15.46 14.28
N GLY A 37 6.42 -15.72 15.22
CA GLY A 37 6.58 -16.77 16.24
C GLY A 37 6.49 -18.18 15.68
N GLY A 38 7.34 -19.07 16.21
CA GLY A 38 7.19 -20.52 16.05
C GLY A 38 7.63 -21.10 14.72
N LEU A 39 8.27 -20.36 13.83
CA LEU A 39 8.76 -20.90 12.55
C LEU A 39 9.94 -21.86 12.72
N ALA A 40 9.85 -23.00 12.02
CA ALA A 40 10.92 -23.96 11.89
C ALA A 40 11.03 -24.32 10.39
N PRO A 41 12.23 -24.66 9.89
CA PRO A 41 13.51 -24.83 10.61
C PRO A 41 14.28 -23.51 10.85
N ARG A 42 13.84 -22.38 10.24
CA ARG A 42 14.54 -21.09 10.32
C ARG A 42 13.65 -20.04 11.00
N PRO A 43 14.10 -19.43 12.11
CA PRO A 43 13.43 -18.28 12.68
C PRO A 43 13.63 -17.04 11.79
N ILE A 44 12.73 -16.07 11.90
CA ILE A 44 12.89 -14.76 11.25
C ILE A 44 13.75 -13.89 12.16
N GLU A 45 14.85 -13.39 11.64
CA GLU A 45 15.69 -12.42 12.31
C GLU A 45 14.94 -11.07 12.42
N GLU A 46 15.13 -10.33 13.50
CA GLU A 46 14.43 -9.06 13.79
C GLU A 46 14.53 -8.05 12.63
N LEU A 47 15.73 -7.88 12.06
CA LEU A 47 15.92 -6.96 10.93
C LEU A 47 15.14 -7.42 9.68
N THR A 48 15.12 -8.72 9.42
CA THR A 48 14.34 -9.31 8.32
C THR A 48 12.86 -9.05 8.53
N GLY A 49 12.33 -9.28 9.72
CA GLY A 49 10.93 -9.04 10.05
C GLY A 49 10.53 -7.56 9.88
N THR A 50 11.35 -6.65 10.39
CA THR A 50 11.14 -5.20 10.24
C THR A 50 11.14 -4.78 8.76
N THR A 51 12.06 -5.34 7.97
CA THR A 51 12.17 -5.05 6.53
C THR A 51 10.94 -5.56 5.77
N ILE A 52 10.48 -6.78 6.08
CA ILE A 52 9.26 -7.36 5.48
C ILE A 52 8.04 -6.50 5.79
N ALA A 53 7.80 -6.17 7.05
CA ALA A 53 6.65 -5.34 7.45
C ALA A 53 6.66 -3.98 6.73
N ARG A 54 7.84 -3.34 6.62
CA ARG A 54 7.99 -2.07 5.91
C ARG A 54 7.68 -2.20 4.41
N HIS A 55 8.23 -3.19 3.70
CA HIS A 55 7.98 -3.36 2.27
C HIS A 55 6.55 -3.78 1.99
N TYR A 56 5.94 -4.54 2.90
CA TYR A 56 4.53 -4.86 2.83
C TYR A 56 3.65 -3.61 2.94
N ALA A 57 3.92 -2.73 3.89
CA ALA A 57 3.23 -1.45 4.02
C ALA A 57 3.40 -0.54 2.79
N LEU A 58 4.61 -0.49 2.21
CA LEU A 58 4.87 0.22 0.97
C LEU A 58 4.05 -0.34 -0.20
N ALA A 59 4.00 -1.67 -0.32
CA ALA A 59 3.25 -2.35 -1.37
C ALA A 59 1.75 -2.02 -1.30
N TRP A 60 1.13 -2.04 -0.12
CA TRP A 60 -0.28 -1.71 0.03
C TRP A 60 -0.58 -0.23 -0.25
N ARG A 61 0.28 0.69 0.19
CA ARG A 61 0.18 2.10 -0.20
C ARG A 61 0.22 2.26 -1.73
N ASP A 62 1.21 1.63 -2.38
CA ASP A 62 1.41 1.75 -3.82
C ASP A 62 0.29 1.09 -4.61
N LEU A 63 -0.28 0.00 -4.10
CA LEU A 63 -1.48 -0.63 -4.64
C LEU A 63 -2.70 0.29 -4.53
N ALA A 64 -2.96 0.88 -3.37
CA ALA A 64 -4.08 1.80 -3.17
C ALA A 64 -3.97 3.02 -4.09
N GLU A 65 -2.79 3.65 -4.20
CA GLU A 65 -2.54 4.78 -5.11
C GLU A 65 -2.70 4.38 -6.59
N SER A 66 -2.27 3.16 -6.96
CA SER A 66 -2.38 2.66 -8.33
C SER A 66 -3.82 2.39 -8.73
N LEU A 67 -4.63 1.81 -7.83
CA LEU A 67 -6.06 1.58 -8.05
C LEU A 67 -6.85 2.89 -8.11
N GLU A 68 -6.54 3.87 -7.26
CA GLU A 68 -7.23 5.16 -7.26
C GLU A 68 -6.90 6.02 -8.49
N SER A 69 -5.68 5.90 -9.02
CA SER A 69 -5.21 6.71 -10.16
C SER A 69 -5.28 6.00 -11.51
N ASP A 70 -5.69 4.73 -11.56
CA ASP A 70 -5.66 3.84 -12.73
C ASP A 70 -4.26 3.78 -13.39
N ARG A 71 -3.19 3.77 -12.58
CA ARG A 71 -1.80 3.79 -13.05
C ARG A 71 -0.97 2.65 -12.48
N VAL A 72 -0.34 1.88 -13.34
CA VAL A 72 0.49 0.72 -12.97
C VAL A 72 1.91 1.08 -12.50
N GLY A 73 2.37 2.32 -12.68
CA GLY A 73 3.78 2.67 -12.52
C GLY A 73 4.40 2.38 -11.14
N ARG A 74 3.60 2.34 -10.06
CA ARG A 74 4.08 2.03 -8.70
C ARG A 74 4.04 0.55 -8.37
N ILE A 75 3.21 -0.24 -9.06
CA ILE A 75 3.13 -1.70 -8.86
C ILE A 75 4.50 -2.36 -9.08
N ASP A 76 5.30 -1.82 -10.00
CA ASP A 76 6.62 -2.36 -10.35
C ASP A 76 7.66 -2.27 -9.24
N GLU A 77 7.43 -1.41 -8.24
CA GLU A 77 8.40 -1.18 -7.17
C GLU A 77 8.36 -2.27 -6.09
N GLU A 78 7.17 -2.81 -5.77
CA GLU A 78 6.98 -3.73 -4.65
C GLU A 78 6.40 -5.08 -5.08
N PHE A 79 5.86 -5.19 -6.31
CA PHE A 79 5.25 -6.43 -6.82
C PHE A 79 6.04 -7.03 -7.98
N VAL A 80 6.12 -8.38 -7.99
CA VAL A 80 6.79 -9.14 -9.06
C VAL A 80 5.97 -10.39 -9.41
N GLY A 81 6.25 -10.98 -10.58
CA GLY A 81 5.63 -12.23 -11.03
C GLY A 81 4.10 -12.18 -11.03
N LEU A 82 3.46 -13.22 -10.52
CA LEU A 82 2.00 -13.40 -10.63
C LEU A 82 1.21 -12.27 -9.96
N ALA A 83 1.67 -11.75 -8.81
CA ALA A 83 1.01 -10.63 -8.14
C ALA A 83 1.04 -9.38 -9.02
N LYS A 84 2.20 -9.04 -9.57
CA LYS A 84 2.34 -7.91 -10.50
C LYS A 84 1.45 -8.07 -11.72
N ASP A 85 1.46 -9.25 -12.37
CA ASP A 85 0.70 -9.49 -13.59
C ASP A 85 -0.81 -9.32 -13.37
N ARG A 86 -1.34 -9.87 -12.27
CA ARG A 86 -2.76 -9.74 -11.91
C ARG A 86 -3.17 -8.31 -11.59
N LEU A 87 -2.36 -7.60 -10.79
CA LEU A 87 -2.66 -6.22 -10.42
C LEU A 87 -2.59 -5.28 -11.63
N THR A 88 -1.60 -5.46 -12.50
CA THR A 88 -1.50 -4.71 -13.75
C THR A 88 -2.73 -4.93 -14.64
N HIS A 89 -3.17 -6.18 -14.77
CA HIS A 89 -4.39 -6.50 -15.52
C HIS A 89 -5.62 -5.84 -14.90
N ARG A 90 -5.78 -5.92 -13.57
CA ARG A 90 -6.89 -5.31 -12.85
C ARG A 90 -6.98 -3.80 -13.03
N ILE A 91 -5.84 -3.09 -12.94
CA ILE A 91 -5.78 -1.64 -13.15
C ILE A 91 -6.14 -1.28 -14.60
N ALA A 92 -5.64 -2.05 -15.59
CA ALA A 92 -5.98 -1.85 -16.99
C ALA A 92 -7.48 -2.09 -17.26
N GLU A 93 -8.11 -3.01 -16.58
CA GLU A 93 -9.56 -3.27 -16.65
C GLU A 93 -10.39 -2.10 -16.08
N GLN A 94 -9.96 -1.48 -14.98
CA GLN A 94 -10.58 -0.28 -14.42
C GLN A 94 -10.55 0.88 -15.43
N GLU A 95 -9.38 1.13 -16.05
CA GLU A 95 -9.22 2.17 -17.07
C GLU A 95 -10.17 1.95 -18.26
N GLN A 96 -10.35 0.69 -18.70
CA GLN A 96 -11.21 0.36 -19.84
C GLN A 96 -12.71 0.47 -19.51
N THR A 97 -13.10 0.09 -18.31
CA THR A 97 -14.53 0.03 -17.90
C THR A 97 -15.03 1.33 -17.30
N GLY A 98 -14.15 2.19 -16.80
CA GLY A 98 -14.49 3.37 -16.01
C GLY A 98 -14.98 3.04 -14.59
N VAL A 99 -14.97 1.75 -14.22
CA VAL A 99 -15.28 1.29 -12.86
C VAL A 99 -13.98 1.12 -12.09
N HIS A 100 -13.74 1.93 -11.08
CA HIS A 100 -12.50 1.93 -10.32
C HIS A 100 -12.74 1.69 -8.82
N VAL A 101 -11.68 1.26 -8.14
CA VAL A 101 -11.69 0.92 -6.72
C VAL A 101 -10.79 1.88 -5.95
N ARG A 102 -11.29 2.34 -4.80
CA ARG A 102 -10.49 3.05 -3.79
C ARG A 102 -10.40 2.19 -2.55
N ILE A 103 -9.21 2.07 -1.99
CA ILE A 103 -8.95 1.35 -0.75
C ILE A 103 -8.56 2.35 0.33
N ALA A 104 -9.29 2.34 1.47
CA ALA A 104 -8.81 2.90 2.72
C ALA A 104 -8.30 1.74 3.59
N ASP A 105 -7.01 1.75 3.82
CA ASP A 105 -6.30 0.70 4.56
C ASP A 105 -6.21 1.07 6.04
N HIS A 106 -6.74 0.20 6.89
CA HIS A 106 -6.79 0.37 8.34
C HIS A 106 -5.77 -0.49 9.10
N GLY A 107 -4.97 -1.28 8.35
CA GLY A 107 -3.86 -2.05 8.90
C GLY A 107 -3.91 -3.55 8.58
N HIS A 108 -2.77 -4.18 8.84
CA HIS A 108 -2.48 -5.58 8.51
C HIS A 108 -1.92 -6.33 9.70
N HIS A 109 -2.38 -7.55 9.89
CA HIS A 109 -1.78 -8.50 10.82
C HIS A 109 -1.22 -9.69 10.05
N LEU A 110 0.09 -9.68 9.84
CA LEU A 110 0.82 -10.73 9.15
C LEU A 110 1.20 -11.84 10.11
N LYS A 111 0.82 -13.07 9.80
CA LYS A 111 1.30 -14.28 10.46
C LYS A 111 2.24 -15.04 9.53
N ALA A 112 3.48 -15.25 9.96
CA ALA A 112 4.41 -16.06 9.20
C ALA A 112 3.99 -17.54 9.22
N VAL A 113 3.82 -18.12 8.02
CA VAL A 113 3.38 -19.51 7.81
C VAL A 113 4.59 -20.41 7.51
N SER A 114 5.47 -19.94 6.66
CA SER A 114 6.70 -20.67 6.33
C SER A 114 7.83 -19.70 5.92
N TYR A 115 9.06 -20.09 6.22
CA TYR A 115 10.26 -19.41 5.75
C TYR A 115 11.24 -20.46 5.22
N SER A 116 11.62 -20.34 3.96
CA SER A 116 12.52 -21.31 3.33
C SER A 116 13.88 -21.35 4.04
N SER A 117 14.48 -22.52 4.11
CA SER A 117 15.74 -22.74 4.81
C SER A 117 16.91 -21.90 4.25
N ASP A 118 16.88 -21.61 2.95
CA ASP A 118 17.83 -20.77 2.24
C ASP A 118 17.50 -19.27 2.29
N GLY A 119 16.35 -18.90 2.86
CA GLY A 119 15.92 -17.51 2.97
C GLY A 119 15.33 -16.91 1.68
N SER A 120 15.09 -17.73 0.66
CA SER A 120 14.65 -17.26 -0.67
C SER A 120 13.17 -16.98 -0.80
N ALA A 121 12.33 -17.43 0.16
CA ALA A 121 10.88 -17.25 0.11
C ALA A 121 10.26 -17.29 1.51
N MET A 122 9.24 -16.46 1.71
CA MET A 122 8.42 -16.43 2.90
C MET A 122 6.94 -16.44 2.53
N GLN A 123 6.18 -17.33 3.16
CA GLN A 123 4.72 -17.32 3.09
C GLN A 123 4.15 -16.68 4.35
N LEU A 124 3.20 -15.79 4.14
CA LEU A 124 2.49 -15.08 5.20
C LEU A 124 0.99 -15.28 4.99
N LEU A 125 0.25 -15.31 6.08
CA LEU A 125 -1.20 -15.10 6.09
C LEU A 125 -1.41 -13.69 6.61
N ASP A 126 -2.15 -12.87 5.85
CA ASP A 126 -2.48 -11.50 6.20
C ASP A 126 -3.96 -11.38 6.55
N GLU A 127 -4.24 -10.80 7.70
CA GLU A 127 -5.57 -10.30 8.06
C GLU A 127 -5.56 -8.79 7.86
N ALA A 128 -6.17 -8.33 6.75
CA ALA A 128 -6.21 -6.93 6.35
C ALA A 128 -7.57 -6.29 6.69
N GLN A 129 -7.56 -5.23 7.47
CA GLN A 129 -8.76 -4.43 7.72
C GLN A 129 -8.88 -3.36 6.64
N LEU A 130 -9.81 -3.53 5.69
CA LEU A 130 -9.95 -2.66 4.53
C LEU A 130 -11.35 -2.08 4.42
N GLU A 131 -11.44 -0.81 4.02
CA GLU A 131 -12.64 -0.23 3.43
C GLU A 131 -12.45 -0.10 1.93
N ILE A 132 -13.28 -0.81 1.15
CA ILE A 132 -13.20 -0.87 -0.30
C ILE A 132 -14.41 -0.16 -0.88
N GLN A 133 -14.16 0.91 -1.63
CA GLN A 133 -15.17 1.69 -2.32
C GLN A 133 -15.08 1.45 -3.82
N THR A 134 -16.22 1.13 -4.45
CA THR A 134 -16.32 0.95 -5.91
C THR A 134 -17.07 2.13 -6.52
N PHE A 135 -16.51 2.69 -7.59
CA PHE A 135 -17.07 3.84 -8.30
C PHE A 135 -17.31 3.53 -9.78
N ASP A 136 -18.35 4.12 -10.37
CA ASP A 136 -18.55 4.24 -11.81
C ASP A 136 -18.37 5.74 -12.16
N GLY A 137 -17.24 6.09 -12.74
CA GLY A 137 -16.78 7.47 -12.84
C GLY A 137 -16.69 8.12 -11.46
N ASN A 138 -17.50 9.17 -11.21
CA ASN A 138 -17.57 9.85 -9.90
C ASN A 138 -18.68 9.34 -8.99
N LYS A 139 -19.45 8.34 -9.42
CA LYS A 139 -20.60 7.82 -8.66
C LYS A 139 -20.17 6.64 -7.80
N LEU A 140 -20.28 6.76 -6.48
CA LEU A 140 -20.10 5.65 -5.56
C LEU A 140 -21.21 4.60 -5.80
N LEU A 141 -20.81 3.37 -6.10
CA LEU A 141 -21.69 2.22 -6.30
C LEU A 141 -21.83 1.37 -5.04
N ASP A 142 -20.71 1.12 -4.37
CA ASP A 142 -20.65 0.22 -3.21
C ASP A 142 -19.56 0.66 -2.24
N THR A 143 -19.73 0.30 -0.96
CA THR A 143 -18.72 0.43 0.09
C THR A 143 -18.76 -0.84 0.95
N GLN A 144 -17.63 -1.53 1.02
CA GLN A 144 -17.44 -2.70 1.88
C GLN A 144 -16.40 -2.36 2.94
N ASN A 145 -16.73 -2.64 4.20
CA ASN A 145 -15.77 -2.55 5.31
C ASN A 145 -15.68 -3.93 5.94
N ALA A 146 -14.58 -4.60 5.72
CA ALA A 146 -14.42 -6.01 6.09
C ALA A 146 -12.97 -6.36 6.43
N LEU A 147 -12.83 -7.46 7.17
CA LEU A 147 -11.58 -8.16 7.31
C LEU A 147 -11.40 -9.09 6.11
N HIS A 148 -10.30 -8.92 5.42
CA HIS A 148 -9.89 -9.74 4.28
C HIS A 148 -8.69 -10.60 4.67
N GLU A 149 -8.66 -11.84 4.22
CA GLU A 149 -7.53 -12.73 4.45
C GLU A 149 -6.80 -12.98 3.13
N TYR A 150 -5.48 -12.77 3.12
CA TYR A 150 -4.63 -13.01 1.96
C TYR A 150 -3.54 -14.03 2.28
N LEU A 151 -3.34 -14.98 1.38
CA LEU A 151 -2.11 -15.77 1.34
C LEU A 151 -1.08 -15.02 0.50
N VAL A 152 0.04 -14.69 1.13
CA VAL A 152 1.09 -13.84 0.55
C VAL A 152 2.37 -14.64 0.38
N LEU A 153 2.99 -14.55 -0.78
CA LEU A 153 4.34 -15.05 -1.02
C LEU A 153 5.28 -13.88 -1.24
N MET A 154 6.26 -13.72 -0.35
CA MET A 154 7.32 -12.73 -0.49
C MET A 154 8.66 -13.37 -0.83
N THR A 155 9.47 -12.67 -1.64
CA THR A 155 10.83 -13.11 -2.02
C THR A 155 11.80 -11.95 -1.90
N PRO A 156 13.03 -12.18 -1.40
CA PRO A 156 14.03 -11.15 -1.29
C PRO A 156 14.58 -10.75 -2.67
N GLY A 157 14.82 -9.45 -2.85
CA GLY A 157 15.65 -8.91 -3.92
C GLY A 157 17.00 -8.45 -3.38
N ALA A 158 17.68 -7.58 -4.13
CA ALA A 158 19.00 -7.08 -3.73
C ALA A 158 18.92 -6.13 -2.51
N ASP A 159 17.88 -5.35 -2.41
CA ASP A 159 17.71 -4.26 -1.43
C ASP A 159 16.36 -4.27 -0.71
N ARG A 160 15.42 -5.15 -1.11
CA ARG A 160 14.05 -5.19 -0.59
C ARG A 160 13.41 -6.56 -0.69
N TRP A 161 12.23 -6.69 -0.07
CA TRP A 161 11.34 -7.83 -0.26
C TRP A 161 10.21 -7.47 -1.21
N TYR A 162 9.93 -8.36 -2.16
CA TYR A 162 8.86 -8.21 -3.15
C TYR A 162 7.70 -9.14 -2.85
N ILE A 163 6.47 -8.69 -3.08
CA ILE A 163 5.28 -9.55 -3.12
C ILE A 163 5.23 -10.23 -4.50
N ARG A 164 5.39 -11.55 -4.51
CA ARG A 164 5.34 -12.39 -5.71
C ARG A 164 3.98 -13.05 -5.92
N GLY A 165 3.26 -13.32 -4.84
CA GLY A 165 1.91 -13.85 -4.82
C GLY A 165 1.07 -13.11 -3.79
N LEU A 166 -0.16 -12.79 -4.16
CA LEU A 166 -1.18 -12.19 -3.30
C LEU A 166 -2.51 -12.80 -3.71
N GLU A 167 -3.04 -13.71 -2.87
CA GLU A 167 -4.25 -14.48 -3.13
C GLU A 167 -5.22 -14.26 -1.98
N GLU A 168 -6.40 -13.76 -2.28
CA GLU A 168 -7.46 -13.67 -1.28
C GLU A 168 -8.01 -15.08 -0.98
N VAL A 169 -8.00 -15.50 0.31
CA VAL A 169 -8.44 -16.82 0.76
C VAL A 169 -9.78 -16.80 1.45
N SER A 170 -10.22 -15.62 1.92
CA SER A 170 -11.56 -15.40 2.47
C SER A 170 -12.06 -14.01 2.09
N GLY A 171 -13.29 -13.91 1.62
CA GLY A 171 -13.88 -12.68 1.14
C GLY A 171 -14.43 -12.83 -0.28
N LYS A 172 -14.89 -11.74 -0.84
CA LYS A 172 -15.19 -11.64 -2.27
C LYS A 172 -13.97 -10.98 -2.92
N SER A 173 -13.35 -11.67 -3.87
CA SER A 173 -12.31 -11.06 -4.72
C SER A 173 -12.80 -9.72 -5.26
N PHE A 174 -11.90 -8.75 -5.30
CA PHE A 174 -12.15 -7.45 -5.94
C PHE A 174 -12.62 -7.62 -7.38
#